data_1e76ac36517f6ca1a737465c3a237ecb
#
_entry.id   1e76ac36517f6ca1a737465c3a237ecb
#
_cell.length_a   1.000
_cell.length_b   1.000
_cell.length_c   1.000
_cell.angle_alpha   90.00
_cell.angle_beta   90.00
_cell.angle_gamma   90.00
#
_symmetry.space_group_name_H-M   'P 1'
#
loop_
_entity.id
_entity.type
_entity.pdbx_description
1 polymer ?
#
loop_
_entity_poly.entity_id
_entity_poly.type
_entity_poly.pdbx_seq_one_letter_code
_entity_poly.pdbx_strand_id
1 'polypeptide(L)'
;MELNDWILALHLLSAVALVAALTAFSVMIVALWRTDDPAAVTSFMRLGMVGNVLVTIGSIGTIVFGVWLAISVDRYELWDGWVIAAIILWAIAMALGKQTGDGYRATAEMAAQLVSSGSPRSPELAAAMGTSRAFWTHWLTFIVVVLILVDMIWKPGA
;
A
#
# COMPACT_ATOMS: atom_id res chain seq x y z
N MET A 1 -10.64 1.81 30.57
CA MET A 1 -9.77 1.72 29.39
C MET A 1 -8.60 2.68 29.63
N GLU A 2 -7.41 2.13 29.66
CA GLU A 2 -6.19 2.91 29.83
C GLU A 2 -5.78 3.56 28.50
N LEU A 3 -4.89 4.54 28.55
CA LEU A 3 -4.39 5.24 27.36
C LEU A 3 -3.82 4.24 26.33
N ASN A 4 -3.08 3.24 26.80
CA ASN A 4 -2.46 2.22 25.97
C ASN A 4 -3.49 1.37 25.19
N ASP A 5 -4.68 1.13 25.75
CA ASP A 5 -5.77 0.41 25.05
C ASP A 5 -6.26 1.22 23.84
N TRP A 6 -6.38 2.54 23.98
CA TRP A 6 -6.76 3.42 22.88
C TRP A 6 -5.68 3.50 21.79
N ILE A 7 -4.41 3.59 22.19
CA ILE A 7 -3.30 3.62 21.23
C ILE A 7 -3.22 2.29 20.47
N LEU A 8 -3.40 1.16 21.15
CA LEU A 8 -3.48 -0.16 20.51
C LEU A 8 -4.64 -0.25 19.53
N ALA A 9 -5.82 0.22 19.93
CA ALA A 9 -6.98 0.24 19.04
C ALA A 9 -6.73 1.08 17.77
N LEU A 10 -6.12 2.26 17.91
CA LEU A 10 -5.76 3.13 16.79
C LEU A 10 -4.69 2.50 15.89
N HIS A 11 -3.69 1.83 16.47
CA HIS A 11 -2.69 1.07 15.72
C HIS A 11 -3.34 -0.04 14.88
N LEU A 12 -4.18 -0.86 15.51
CA LEU A 12 -4.87 -1.95 14.83
C LEU A 12 -5.81 -1.45 13.74
N LEU A 13 -6.59 -0.39 14.00
CA LEU A 13 -7.47 0.21 12.99
C LEU A 13 -6.67 0.75 11.79
N SER A 14 -5.52 1.37 12.05
CA SER A 14 -4.62 1.85 11.01
C SER A 14 -4.06 0.70 10.17
N ALA A 15 -3.64 -0.39 10.82
CA ALA A 15 -3.15 -1.59 10.13
C ALA A 15 -4.25 -2.25 9.29
N VAL A 16 -5.46 -2.37 9.82
CA VAL A 16 -6.63 -2.89 9.08
C VAL A 16 -6.95 -2.01 7.88
N ALA A 17 -6.95 -0.68 8.03
CA ALA A 17 -7.19 0.25 6.93
C ALA A 17 -6.13 0.10 5.83
N LEU A 18 -4.84 -0.03 6.21
CA LEU A 18 -3.74 -0.26 5.27
C LEU A 18 -3.92 -1.57 4.49
N VAL A 19 -4.19 -2.67 5.17
CA VAL A 19 -4.37 -3.99 4.55
C VAL A 19 -5.60 -4.00 3.65
N ALA A 20 -6.72 -3.42 4.09
CA ALA A 20 -7.94 -3.32 3.30
C ALA A 20 -7.72 -2.52 2.02
N ALA A 21 -7.02 -1.37 2.11
CA ALA A 21 -6.70 -0.55 0.95
C ALA A 21 -5.75 -1.27 -0.02
N LEU A 22 -4.71 -1.96 0.47
CA LEU A 22 -3.81 -2.76 -0.37
C LEU A 22 -4.55 -3.91 -1.07
N THR A 23 -5.48 -4.57 -0.37
CA THR A 23 -6.31 -5.63 -0.95
C THR A 23 -7.22 -5.06 -2.05
N ALA A 24 -7.86 -3.91 -1.83
CA ALA A 24 -8.66 -3.24 -2.84
C ALA A 24 -7.82 -2.85 -4.07
N PHE A 25 -6.60 -2.35 -3.88
CA PHE A 25 -5.67 -2.10 -4.98
C PHE A 25 -5.28 -3.38 -5.72
N SER A 26 -5.07 -4.50 -5.03
CA SER A 26 -4.76 -5.78 -5.68
C SER A 26 -5.90 -6.22 -6.61
N VAL A 27 -7.14 -6.10 -6.15
CA VAL A 27 -8.33 -6.40 -6.98
C VAL A 27 -8.40 -5.46 -8.19
N MET A 28 -8.18 -4.17 -7.97
CA MET A 28 -8.18 -3.16 -9.03
C MET A 28 -7.09 -3.45 -10.08
N ILE A 29 -5.88 -3.77 -9.66
CA ILE A 29 -4.75 -4.10 -10.55
C ILE A 29 -5.06 -5.32 -11.39
N VAL A 30 -5.64 -6.38 -10.80
CA VAL A 30 -6.05 -7.58 -11.55
C VAL A 30 -7.18 -7.25 -12.54
N ALA A 31 -8.13 -6.38 -12.17
CA ALA A 31 -9.18 -5.93 -13.08
C ALA A 31 -8.61 -5.12 -14.25
N LEU A 32 -7.69 -4.21 -13.96
CA LEU A 32 -6.99 -3.41 -14.97
C LEU A 32 -6.19 -4.28 -15.94
N TRP A 33 -5.54 -5.34 -15.46
CA TRP A 33 -4.79 -6.26 -16.32
C TRP A 33 -5.64 -6.96 -17.36
N ARG A 34 -6.95 -7.02 -17.15
CA ARG A 34 -7.91 -7.67 -18.04
C ARG A 34 -8.62 -6.73 -18.99
N THR A 35 -8.33 -5.44 -18.96
CA THR A 35 -8.94 -4.43 -19.83
C THR A 35 -7.88 -3.68 -20.63
N ASP A 36 -8.23 -3.36 -21.87
CA ASP A 36 -7.47 -2.48 -22.77
C ASP A 36 -8.23 -1.18 -23.11
N ASP A 37 -9.39 -0.95 -22.44
CA ASP A 37 -10.21 0.24 -22.62
C ASP A 37 -9.65 1.43 -21.81
N PRO A 38 -9.18 2.52 -22.46
CA PRO A 38 -8.64 3.69 -21.76
C PRO A 38 -9.65 4.37 -20.84
N ALA A 39 -10.95 4.33 -21.15
CA ALA A 39 -11.98 4.92 -20.33
C ALA A 39 -12.16 4.15 -19.01
N ALA A 40 -12.12 2.81 -19.08
CA ALA A 40 -12.13 1.96 -17.90
C ALA A 40 -10.87 2.21 -17.04
N VAL A 41 -9.68 2.27 -17.64
CA VAL A 41 -8.42 2.61 -16.94
C VAL A 41 -8.54 3.94 -16.21
N THR A 42 -9.01 4.99 -16.87
CA THR A 42 -9.18 6.32 -16.28
C THR A 42 -10.14 6.28 -15.09
N SER A 43 -11.24 5.54 -15.19
CA SER A 43 -12.24 5.39 -14.12
C SER A 43 -11.67 4.67 -12.90
N PHE A 44 -10.95 3.57 -13.09
CA PHE A 44 -10.27 2.84 -12.02
C PHE A 44 -9.19 3.70 -11.34
N MET A 45 -8.43 4.49 -12.10
CA MET A 45 -7.41 5.37 -11.54
C MET A 45 -7.98 6.49 -10.67
N ARG A 46 -9.17 7.02 -11.00
CA ARG A 46 -9.87 7.96 -10.12
C ARG A 46 -10.26 7.32 -8.78
N LEU A 47 -10.76 6.10 -8.82
CA LEU A 47 -11.07 5.34 -7.60
C LEU A 47 -9.79 5.07 -6.78
N GLY A 48 -8.68 4.80 -7.46
CA GLY A 48 -7.37 4.62 -6.84
C GLY A 48 -6.88 5.82 -6.05
N MET A 49 -7.26 7.05 -6.41
CA MET A 49 -6.91 8.25 -5.61
C MET A 49 -7.53 8.20 -4.21
N VAL A 50 -8.77 7.74 -4.07
CA VAL A 50 -9.41 7.56 -2.75
C VAL A 50 -8.70 6.47 -1.94
N GLY A 51 -8.38 5.34 -2.59
CA GLY A 51 -7.62 4.27 -1.96
C GLY A 51 -6.24 4.73 -1.47
N ASN A 52 -5.57 5.61 -2.22
CA ASN A 52 -4.26 6.15 -1.84
C ASN A 52 -4.32 6.99 -0.54
N VAL A 53 -5.40 7.71 -0.31
CA VAL A 53 -5.63 8.44 0.96
C VAL A 53 -5.70 7.43 2.12
N LEU A 54 -6.44 6.33 1.95
CA LEU A 54 -6.55 5.29 2.98
C LEU A 54 -5.21 4.59 3.24
N VAL A 55 -4.43 4.29 2.20
CA VAL A 55 -3.06 3.75 2.35
C VAL A 55 -2.19 4.72 3.15
N THR A 56 -2.24 6.02 2.82
CA THR A 56 -1.42 7.03 3.48
C THR A 56 -1.79 7.17 4.96
N ILE A 57 -3.08 7.33 5.27
CA ILE A 57 -3.56 7.44 6.66
C ILE A 57 -3.25 6.15 7.43
N GLY A 58 -3.53 4.99 6.85
CA GLY A 58 -3.25 3.69 7.47
C GLY A 58 -1.76 3.49 7.72
N SER A 59 -0.90 3.81 6.76
CA SER A 59 0.55 3.68 6.89
C SER A 59 1.13 4.61 7.95
N ILE A 60 0.75 5.90 7.96
CA ILE A 60 1.21 6.87 8.95
C ILE A 60 0.69 6.48 10.33
N GLY A 61 -0.59 6.14 10.45
CA GLY A 61 -1.19 5.72 11.71
C GLY A 61 -0.52 4.47 12.29
N THR A 62 -0.23 3.48 11.43
CA THR A 62 0.44 2.25 11.87
C THR A 62 1.81 2.54 12.46
N ILE A 63 2.65 3.35 11.81
CA ILE A 63 3.99 3.65 12.34
C ILE A 63 3.93 4.54 13.57
N VAL A 64 3.09 5.59 13.57
CA VAL A 64 3.00 6.53 14.70
C VAL A 64 2.49 5.85 15.96
N PHE A 65 1.36 5.14 15.86
CA PHE A 65 0.78 4.46 17.02
C PHE A 65 1.59 3.21 17.41
N GLY A 66 2.25 2.55 16.46
CA GLY A 66 3.14 1.42 16.73
C GLY A 66 4.38 1.82 17.52
N VAL A 67 5.06 2.90 17.10
CA VAL A 67 6.21 3.45 17.85
C VAL A 67 5.76 3.97 19.21
N TRP A 68 4.61 4.62 19.30
CA TRP A 68 4.09 5.08 20.59
C TRP A 68 3.84 3.90 21.54
N LEU A 69 3.23 2.82 21.07
CA LEU A 69 3.06 1.60 21.88
C LEU A 69 4.38 1.01 22.34
N ALA A 70 5.38 0.94 21.46
CA ALA A 70 6.70 0.42 21.82
C ALA A 70 7.39 1.25 22.90
N ILE A 71 7.10 2.55 23.01
CA ILE A 71 7.63 3.44 24.05
C ILE A 71 6.79 3.38 25.33
N SER A 72 5.46 3.20 25.22
CA SER A 72 4.53 3.33 26.34
C SER A 72 4.31 2.03 27.13
N VAL A 73 4.72 0.90 26.57
CA VAL A 73 4.57 -0.42 27.20
C VAL A 73 5.91 -0.85 27.75
N ASP A 74 6.07 -0.87 29.08
CA ASP A 74 7.33 -1.20 29.78
C ASP A 74 7.97 -2.54 29.36
N ARG A 75 7.21 -3.41 28.71
CA ARG A 75 7.65 -4.71 28.24
C ARG A 75 8.47 -4.64 26.94
N TYR A 76 8.39 -3.55 26.18
CA TYR A 76 9.02 -3.40 24.86
C TYR A 76 10.04 -2.28 24.87
N GLU A 77 11.07 -2.49 24.08
CA GLU A 77 12.12 -1.50 23.86
C GLU A 77 12.24 -1.19 22.36
N LEU A 78 12.58 0.07 22.02
CA LEU A 78 12.71 0.46 20.60
C LEU A 78 13.82 -0.28 19.85
N TRP A 79 14.79 -0.84 20.58
CA TRP A 79 15.87 -1.67 20.05
C TRP A 79 15.57 -3.16 20.05
N ASP A 80 14.39 -3.58 20.44
CA ASP A 80 13.95 -4.96 20.24
C ASP A 80 14.02 -5.32 18.75
N GLY A 81 14.57 -6.51 18.45
CA GLY A 81 14.83 -6.93 17.08
C GLY A 81 13.60 -6.86 16.16
N TRP A 82 12.43 -7.24 16.70
CA TRP A 82 11.15 -7.18 15.97
C TRP A 82 10.68 -5.74 15.70
N VAL A 83 10.93 -4.77 16.62
CA VAL A 83 10.59 -3.36 16.40
C VAL A 83 11.46 -2.77 15.28
N ILE A 84 12.76 -3.04 15.31
CA ILE A 84 13.69 -2.61 14.27
C ILE A 84 13.32 -3.24 12.91
N ALA A 85 13.01 -4.55 12.89
CA ALA A 85 12.59 -5.25 11.68
C ALA A 85 11.31 -4.63 11.11
N ALA A 86 10.30 -4.37 11.93
CA ALA A 86 9.07 -3.72 11.51
C ALA A 86 9.30 -2.33 10.90
N ILE A 87 10.15 -1.50 11.50
CA ILE A 87 10.47 -0.16 10.97
C ILE A 87 11.19 -0.26 9.62
N ILE A 88 12.15 -1.17 9.49
CA ILE A 88 12.87 -1.38 8.23
C ILE A 88 11.91 -1.89 7.15
N LEU A 89 11.10 -2.90 7.44
CA LEU A 89 10.10 -3.44 6.51
C LEU A 89 9.08 -2.36 6.11
N TRP A 90 8.64 -1.53 7.06
CA TRP A 90 7.75 -0.40 6.77
C TRP A 90 8.40 0.60 5.81
N ALA A 91 9.66 0.97 6.02
CA ALA A 91 10.38 1.87 5.12
C ALA A 91 10.52 1.28 3.71
N ILE A 92 10.79 -0.03 3.60
CA ILE A 92 10.83 -0.76 2.33
C ILE A 92 9.45 -0.73 1.66
N ALA A 93 8.37 -1.01 2.41
CA ALA A 93 7.00 -0.97 1.89
C ALA A 93 6.64 0.42 1.34
N MET A 94 7.03 1.49 2.04
CA MET A 94 6.82 2.87 1.60
C MET A 94 7.58 3.19 0.30
N ALA A 95 8.83 2.77 0.18
CA ALA A 95 9.63 2.99 -1.03
C ALA A 95 9.04 2.23 -2.24
N LEU A 96 8.63 0.98 -2.05
CA LEU A 96 7.98 0.18 -3.08
C LEU A 96 6.61 0.74 -3.46
N GLY A 97 5.81 1.14 -2.46
CA GLY A 97 4.50 1.75 -2.66
C GLY A 97 4.57 3.05 -3.47
N LYS A 98 5.59 3.88 -3.21
CA LYS A 98 5.86 5.07 -4.02
C LYS A 98 6.15 4.70 -5.47
N GLN A 99 7.03 3.74 -5.73
CA GLN A 99 7.34 3.28 -7.10
C GLN A 99 6.10 2.75 -7.82
N THR A 100 5.26 2.00 -7.09
CA THR A 100 3.97 1.50 -7.60
C THR A 100 3.07 2.67 -8.00
N GLY A 101 2.90 3.64 -7.11
CA GLY A 101 2.06 4.82 -7.34
C GLY A 101 2.53 5.67 -8.53
N ASP A 102 3.83 5.92 -8.63
CA ASP A 102 4.42 6.68 -9.74
C ASP A 102 4.20 5.97 -11.09
N GLY A 103 4.35 4.63 -11.14
CA GLY A 103 4.10 3.84 -12.33
C GLY A 103 2.64 3.85 -12.79
N TYR A 104 1.69 3.69 -11.86
CA TYR A 104 0.26 3.75 -12.21
C TYR A 104 -0.20 5.18 -12.54
N ARG A 105 0.41 6.21 -11.98
CA ARG A 105 0.14 7.60 -12.38
C ARG A 105 0.52 7.85 -13.83
N ALA A 106 1.70 7.41 -14.27
CA ALA A 106 2.13 7.50 -15.66
C ALA A 106 1.17 6.77 -16.60
N THR A 107 0.69 5.58 -16.20
CA THR A 107 -0.32 4.82 -16.96
C THR A 107 -1.65 5.57 -17.04
N ALA A 108 -2.08 6.21 -15.95
CA ALA A 108 -3.30 7.02 -15.92
C ALA A 108 -3.23 8.24 -16.84
N GLU A 109 -2.08 8.92 -16.88
CA GLU A 109 -1.85 10.06 -17.76
C GLU A 109 -1.90 9.64 -19.26
N MET A 110 -1.27 8.51 -19.58
CA MET A 110 -1.34 7.91 -20.93
C MET A 110 -2.79 7.58 -21.31
N ALA A 111 -3.55 6.91 -20.44
CA ALA A 111 -4.95 6.59 -20.68
C ALA A 111 -5.81 7.85 -20.89
N ALA A 112 -5.60 8.89 -20.08
CA ALA A 112 -6.32 10.16 -20.22
C ALA A 112 -6.03 10.86 -21.56
N GLN A 113 -4.79 10.81 -22.04
CA GLN A 113 -4.42 11.35 -23.35
C GLN A 113 -5.12 10.59 -24.50
N LEU A 114 -5.18 9.26 -24.42
CA LEU A 114 -5.87 8.44 -25.42
C LEU A 114 -7.38 8.74 -25.44
N VAL A 115 -8.01 8.89 -24.30
CA VAL A 115 -9.42 9.31 -24.20
C VAL A 115 -9.64 10.66 -24.85
N SER A 116 -8.77 11.65 -24.58
CA SER A 116 -8.90 13.01 -25.11
C SER A 116 -8.67 13.08 -26.63
N SER A 117 -7.83 12.21 -27.19
CA SER A 117 -7.57 12.11 -28.63
C SER A 117 -8.57 11.26 -29.40
N GLY A 118 -9.56 10.65 -28.70
CA GLY A 118 -10.52 9.76 -29.32
C GLY A 118 -9.93 8.42 -29.79
N SER A 119 -8.72 8.08 -29.34
CA SER A 119 -8.04 6.84 -29.70
C SER A 119 -8.57 5.68 -28.88
N PRO A 120 -9.16 4.63 -29.49
CA PRO A 120 -9.86 3.60 -28.73
C PRO A 120 -8.92 2.66 -27.97
N ARG A 121 -7.68 2.49 -28.42
CA ARG A 121 -6.71 1.52 -27.87
C ARG A 121 -5.29 1.88 -28.25
N SER A 122 -4.33 1.49 -27.38
CA SER A 122 -2.91 1.63 -27.67
C SER A 122 -2.16 0.37 -27.20
N PRO A 123 -1.28 -0.21 -28.01
CA PRO A 123 -0.38 -1.29 -27.62
C PRO A 123 0.49 -0.91 -26.43
N GLU A 124 0.90 0.35 -26.35
CA GLU A 124 1.73 0.89 -25.27
C GLU A 124 0.96 0.89 -23.94
N LEU A 125 -0.34 1.25 -23.96
CA LEU A 125 -1.19 1.19 -22.78
C LEU A 125 -1.36 -0.26 -22.31
N ALA A 126 -1.63 -1.18 -23.22
CA ALA A 126 -1.75 -2.61 -22.90
C ALA A 126 -0.46 -3.18 -22.31
N ALA A 127 0.71 -2.80 -22.84
CA ALA A 127 2.01 -3.18 -22.31
C ALA A 127 2.26 -2.57 -20.90
N ALA A 128 1.90 -1.32 -20.68
CA ALA A 128 2.03 -0.65 -19.40
C ALA A 128 1.15 -1.29 -18.31
N MET A 129 0.01 -1.85 -18.68
CA MET A 129 -0.91 -2.53 -17.78
C MET A 129 -0.47 -3.95 -17.41
N GLY A 130 0.15 -4.70 -18.35
CA GLY A 130 0.31 -6.15 -18.26
C GLY A 130 1.52 -6.61 -17.45
N THR A 131 2.69 -6.01 -17.65
CA THR A 131 3.96 -6.48 -17.06
C THR A 131 4.83 -5.35 -16.53
N SER A 132 4.20 -4.23 -16.18
CA SER A 132 4.92 -3.06 -15.72
C SER A 132 5.68 -3.33 -14.41
N ARG A 133 6.78 -2.61 -14.22
CA ARG A 133 7.51 -2.58 -12.95
C ARG A 133 6.55 -2.30 -11.77
N ALA A 134 5.52 -1.47 -12.00
CA ALA A 134 4.51 -1.13 -11.01
C ALA A 134 3.68 -2.35 -10.55
N PHE A 135 3.39 -3.31 -11.44
CA PHE A 135 2.73 -4.55 -11.09
C PHE A 135 3.55 -5.37 -10.09
N TRP A 136 4.83 -5.61 -10.40
CA TRP A 136 5.70 -6.40 -9.53
C TRP A 136 6.02 -5.69 -8.22
N THR A 137 6.22 -4.37 -8.23
CA THR A 137 6.44 -3.61 -6.99
C THR A 137 5.21 -3.62 -6.09
N HIS A 138 3.99 -3.64 -6.65
CA HIS A 138 2.77 -3.79 -5.86
C HIS A 138 2.74 -5.13 -5.11
N TRP A 139 2.99 -6.24 -5.80
CA TRP A 139 2.98 -7.57 -5.16
C TRP A 139 4.10 -7.71 -4.14
N LEU A 140 5.26 -7.14 -4.41
CA LEU A 140 6.35 -7.09 -3.44
C LEU A 140 5.97 -6.27 -2.20
N THR A 141 5.31 -5.12 -2.38
CA THR A 141 4.77 -4.32 -1.27
C THR A 141 3.79 -5.14 -0.44
N PHE A 142 2.89 -5.88 -1.09
CA PHE A 142 1.93 -6.74 -0.39
C PHE A 142 2.63 -7.81 0.45
N ILE A 143 3.64 -8.47 -0.10
CA ILE A 143 4.45 -9.46 0.64
C ILE A 143 5.15 -8.82 1.84
N VAL A 144 5.76 -7.65 1.67
CA VAL A 144 6.44 -6.94 2.76
C VAL A 144 5.45 -6.56 3.87
N VAL A 145 4.24 -6.11 3.53
CA VAL A 145 3.20 -5.82 4.54
C VAL A 145 2.76 -7.09 5.27
N VAL A 146 2.62 -8.21 4.57
CA VAL A 146 2.36 -9.51 5.23
C VAL A 146 3.50 -9.88 6.18
N LEU A 147 4.75 -9.67 5.80
CA LEU A 147 5.90 -9.91 6.69
C LEU A 147 5.87 -9.03 7.93
N ILE A 148 5.46 -7.76 7.82
CA ILE A 148 5.25 -6.87 8.99
C ILE A 148 4.18 -7.46 9.93
N LEU A 149 3.05 -7.96 9.38
CA LEU A 149 2.02 -8.58 10.20
C LEU A 149 2.52 -9.84 10.92
N VAL A 150 3.30 -10.65 10.21
CA VAL A 150 3.94 -11.85 10.78
C VAL A 150 4.88 -11.46 11.92
N ASP A 151 5.76 -10.49 11.70
CA ASP A 151 6.71 -9.98 12.68
C ASP A 151 6.00 -9.45 13.94
N MET A 152 4.91 -8.67 13.75
CA MET A 152 4.08 -8.14 14.85
C MET A 152 3.36 -9.21 15.66
N ILE A 153 3.00 -10.35 15.05
CA ILE A 153 2.33 -11.47 15.73
C ILE A 153 3.34 -12.29 16.53
N TRP A 154 4.43 -12.68 15.90
CA TRP A 154 5.42 -13.58 16.53
C TRP A 154 6.45 -12.87 17.39
N LYS A 155 6.71 -11.58 17.16
CA LYS A 155 7.69 -10.77 17.90
C LYS A 155 8.99 -11.52 18.20
N PRO A 156 9.74 -11.94 17.18
CA PRO A 156 10.92 -12.77 17.38
C PRO A 156 11.94 -12.06 18.26
N GLY A 157 12.28 -12.69 19.39
CA GLY A 157 13.23 -12.14 20.36
C GLY A 157 12.63 -11.24 21.46
N ALA A 158 11.29 -11.20 21.61
CA ALA A 158 10.61 -10.51 22.70
C ALA A 158 10.49 -11.41 23.94
#